data_9bf9562f3a9c4ec38aaffa952f6c10e6
#
_entry.id   9bf9562f3a9c4ec38aaffa952f6c10e6
#
_cell.length_a   1.000
_cell.length_b   1.000
_cell.length_c   1.000
_cell.angle_alpha   90.00
_cell.angle_beta   90.00
_cell.angle_gamma   90.00
#
_symmetry.space_group_name_H-M   'P 1'
#
loop_
_entity.id
_entity.type
_entity.pdbx_description
1 polymer ?
#
loop_
_entity_poly.entity_id
_entity_poly.type
_entity_poly.pdbx_seq_one_letter_code
_entity_poly.pdbx_strand_id
1 'polypeptide(L)'
;MDPYNTVTTITSFDDSNIENGCIWLIPGSHLWGQQELGFRVTQKWKNELNEIDLSVNESDAIPIPLKAGESIIFHCLVLHKSNPNRTKKYRRYLFLRYADADAVEVYNHRKPRLGKLLNGTTSYQEVNDFEKELF
;
A
#
# COMPACT_ATOMS: atom_id res chain seq x y z
N MET A 1 -12.36 16.38 3.49
CA MET A 1 -11.16 15.60 3.91
C MET A 1 -10.60 14.90 2.69
N ASP A 2 -9.30 14.94 2.48
CA ASP A 2 -8.65 14.30 1.33
C ASP A 2 -8.69 12.77 1.52
N PRO A 3 -9.38 12.00 0.64
CA PRO A 3 -9.46 10.56 0.77
C PRO A 3 -8.11 9.86 0.52
N TYR A 4 -7.13 10.59 0.03
CA TYR A 4 -5.78 10.08 -0.26
C TYR A 4 -4.76 10.40 0.82
N ASN A 5 -5.16 11.00 1.95
CA ASN A 5 -4.28 11.26 3.08
C ASN A 5 -3.95 9.94 3.83
N THR A 6 -3.28 9.06 3.13
CA THR A 6 -2.89 7.73 3.61
C THR A 6 -1.42 7.47 3.27
N VAL A 7 -0.68 6.97 4.22
CA VAL A 7 0.69 6.51 4.01
C VAL A 7 0.80 5.01 4.19
N THR A 8 1.67 4.40 3.42
CA THR A 8 2.02 2.99 3.54
C THR A 8 3.44 2.88 4.08
N THR A 9 3.63 2.01 5.07
CA THR A 9 4.96 1.59 5.50
C THR A 9 5.19 0.15 5.07
N ILE A 10 6.41 -0.15 4.65
CA ILE A 10 6.86 -1.51 4.36
C ILE A 10 8.12 -1.75 5.17
N THR A 11 8.05 -2.69 6.11
CA THR A 11 9.21 -3.14 6.89
C THR A 11 9.67 -4.49 6.37
N SER A 12 10.95 -4.61 6.05
CA SER A 12 11.54 -5.85 5.55
C SER A 12 11.96 -6.77 6.71
N PHE A 13 11.52 -8.02 6.70
CA PHE A 13 11.99 -9.03 7.66
C PHE A 13 13.22 -9.77 7.17
N ASP A 14 13.48 -9.74 5.86
CA ASP A 14 14.62 -10.37 5.22
C ASP A 14 15.35 -9.35 4.35
N ASP A 15 16.62 -9.55 4.07
CA ASP A 15 17.34 -8.73 3.09
C ASP A 15 16.64 -8.84 1.73
N SER A 16 16.29 -7.70 1.15
CA SER A 16 15.66 -7.62 -0.17
C SER A 16 16.53 -6.89 -1.17
N ASN A 17 16.57 -7.39 -2.39
CA ASN A 17 17.32 -6.85 -3.51
C ASN A 17 16.59 -7.10 -4.84
N ILE A 18 17.21 -6.71 -5.95
CA ILE A 18 16.62 -6.87 -7.28
C ILE A 18 16.35 -8.35 -7.61
N GLU A 19 17.23 -9.27 -7.23
CA GLU A 19 17.14 -10.69 -7.59
C GLU A 19 15.98 -11.40 -6.85
N ASN A 20 15.79 -11.07 -5.57
CA ASN A 20 14.69 -11.64 -4.78
C ASN A 20 13.42 -10.78 -4.79
N GLY A 21 13.37 -9.75 -5.66
CA GLY A 21 12.16 -9.00 -5.97
C GLY A 21 11.87 -7.85 -4.99
N CYS A 22 12.84 -7.00 -4.68
CA CYS A 22 12.61 -5.79 -3.88
C CYS A 22 11.51 -4.91 -4.47
N ILE A 23 11.00 -3.99 -3.68
CA ILE A 23 10.04 -2.98 -4.13
C ILE A 23 10.72 -2.02 -5.12
N TRP A 24 9.96 -1.59 -6.11
CA TRP A 24 10.32 -0.54 -7.06
C TRP A 24 9.30 0.58 -6.93
N LEU A 25 9.75 1.81 -6.95
CA LEU A 25 8.90 3.01 -6.87
C LEU A 25 9.19 3.93 -8.05
N ILE A 26 8.16 4.69 -8.47
CA ILE A 26 8.34 5.83 -9.38
C ILE A 26 8.31 7.10 -8.51
N PRO A 27 9.47 7.76 -8.29
CA PRO A 27 9.53 8.98 -7.49
C PRO A 27 8.62 10.07 -8.05
N GLY A 28 7.92 10.78 -7.19
CA GLY A 28 7.03 11.87 -7.59
C GLY A 28 5.69 11.46 -8.20
N SER A 29 5.44 10.18 -8.47
CA SER A 29 4.21 9.72 -9.11
C SER A 29 2.93 10.02 -8.30
N HIS A 30 3.02 10.23 -7.00
CA HIS A 30 1.88 10.67 -6.18
C HIS A 30 1.35 12.05 -6.58
N LEU A 31 2.18 12.89 -7.21
CA LEU A 31 1.78 14.20 -7.72
C LEU A 31 0.94 14.13 -9.00
N TRP A 32 0.88 12.99 -9.65
CA TRP A 32 0.05 12.78 -10.83
C TRP A 32 -1.43 12.66 -10.50
N GLY A 33 -1.78 12.66 -9.23
CA GLY A 33 -3.14 12.49 -8.73
C GLY A 33 -3.64 11.05 -8.85
N GLN A 34 -4.93 10.88 -8.61
CA GLN A 34 -5.57 9.58 -8.80
C GLN A 34 -5.62 9.26 -10.29
N GLN A 35 -5.04 8.13 -10.65
CA GLN A 35 -5.16 7.59 -12.00
C GLN A 35 -6.50 6.83 -12.13
N GLU A 36 -7.13 6.88 -13.29
CA GLU A 36 -8.25 5.99 -13.58
C GLU A 36 -7.72 4.55 -13.62
N LEU A 37 -8.13 3.78 -12.64
CA LEU A 37 -7.67 2.42 -12.46
C LEU A 37 -8.55 1.48 -13.28
N GLY A 38 -8.02 0.94 -14.35
CA GLY A 38 -8.53 -0.29 -14.93
C GLY A 38 -8.15 -1.45 -14.01
N PHE A 39 -9.06 -1.87 -13.14
CA PHE A 39 -8.82 -3.08 -12.36
C PHE A 39 -8.89 -4.30 -13.27
N ARG A 40 -7.77 -4.88 -13.64
CA ARG A 40 -7.73 -6.25 -14.18
C ARG A 40 -7.78 -7.22 -13.02
N VAL A 41 -9.00 -7.63 -12.65
CA VAL A 41 -9.17 -8.84 -11.86
C VAL A 41 -8.95 -10.01 -12.80
N THR A 42 -7.75 -10.54 -12.87
CA THR A 42 -7.54 -11.81 -13.56
C THR A 42 -8.18 -12.91 -12.73
N GLN A 43 -9.11 -13.68 -13.32
CA GLN A 43 -9.82 -14.79 -12.65
C GLN A 43 -8.87 -15.86 -12.05
N LYS A 44 -7.62 -15.85 -12.45
CA LYS A 44 -6.61 -16.82 -12.03
C LYS A 44 -6.19 -16.66 -10.57
N TRP A 45 -6.48 -15.50 -9.98
CA TRP A 45 -5.96 -15.12 -8.67
C TRP A 45 -7.02 -14.38 -7.85
N LYS A 46 -8.03 -15.10 -7.38
CA LYS A 46 -9.09 -14.54 -6.52
C LYS A 46 -8.59 -13.89 -5.22
N ASN A 47 -7.31 -14.04 -4.93
CA ASN A 47 -6.66 -13.53 -3.72
C ASN A 47 -5.48 -12.58 -4.02
N GLU A 48 -5.34 -12.09 -5.25
CA GLU A 48 -4.17 -11.32 -5.63
C GLU A 48 -4.41 -9.83 -5.76
N LEU A 49 -3.30 -9.17 -5.58
CA LEU A 49 -3.10 -7.75 -5.69
C LEU A 49 -3.69 -7.21 -7.01
N ASN A 50 -4.52 -6.20 -6.91
CA ASN A 50 -5.03 -5.48 -8.07
C ASN A 50 -3.85 -4.87 -8.84
N GLU A 51 -3.67 -5.27 -10.08
CA GLU A 51 -2.74 -4.62 -10.99
C GLU A 51 -3.42 -3.42 -11.65
N ILE A 52 -2.68 -2.33 -11.73
CA ILE A 52 -3.10 -1.11 -12.39
C ILE A 52 -2.66 -1.22 -13.85
N ASP A 53 -3.61 -1.12 -14.79
CA ASP A 53 -3.31 -1.06 -16.22
C ASP A 53 -2.93 0.38 -16.60
N LEU A 54 -1.73 0.78 -16.22
CA LEU A 54 -1.16 2.07 -16.57
C LEU A 54 -0.02 1.88 -17.55
N SER A 55 -0.06 2.65 -18.63
CA SER A 55 1.08 2.85 -19.51
C SER A 55 2.09 3.77 -18.83
N VAL A 56 2.99 3.22 -18.05
CA VAL A 56 4.10 3.97 -17.42
C VAL A 56 5.43 3.60 -18.06
N ASN A 57 6.32 4.58 -18.12
CA ASN A 57 7.69 4.28 -18.52
C ASN A 57 8.40 3.56 -17.36
N GLU A 58 8.67 2.27 -17.53
CA GLU A 58 9.31 1.46 -16.49
C GLU A 58 10.74 1.94 -16.16
N SER A 59 11.39 2.68 -17.04
CA SER A 59 12.71 3.25 -16.78
C SER A 59 12.70 4.32 -15.67
N ASP A 60 11.54 4.88 -15.33
CA ASP A 60 11.40 5.87 -14.27
C ASP A 60 11.30 5.23 -12.88
N ALA A 61 11.13 3.92 -12.85
CA ALA A 61 11.09 3.16 -11.60
C ALA A 61 12.49 2.89 -11.07
N ILE A 62 12.69 3.16 -9.78
CA ILE A 62 13.93 2.86 -9.08
C ILE A 62 13.75 1.71 -8.10
N PRO A 63 14.71 0.78 -7.98
CA PRO A 63 14.67 -0.29 -7.00
C PRO A 63 14.97 0.25 -5.61
N ILE A 64 14.28 -0.30 -4.60
CA ILE A 64 14.47 0.01 -3.19
C ILE A 64 14.90 -1.26 -2.46
N PRO A 65 16.19 -1.63 -2.49
CA PRO A 65 16.69 -2.72 -1.68
C PRO A 65 16.63 -2.33 -0.20
N LEU A 66 16.23 -3.27 0.66
CA LEU A 66 16.14 -3.08 2.10
C LEU A 66 16.88 -4.20 2.82
N LYS A 67 17.58 -3.86 3.88
CA LYS A 67 18.05 -4.83 4.85
C LYS A 67 16.94 -5.28 5.78
N ALA A 68 17.11 -6.46 6.39
CA ALA A 68 16.22 -6.90 7.44
C ALA A 68 16.12 -5.84 8.56
N GLY A 69 14.90 -5.44 8.91
CA GLY A 69 14.62 -4.39 9.89
C GLY A 69 14.49 -2.98 9.31
N GLU A 70 14.93 -2.75 8.07
CA GLU A 70 14.72 -1.45 7.43
C GLU A 70 13.28 -1.28 6.94
N SER A 71 12.84 -0.02 6.91
CA SER A 71 11.49 0.35 6.48
C SER A 71 11.52 1.51 5.49
N ILE A 72 10.54 1.50 4.60
CA ILE A 72 10.20 2.66 3.76
C ILE A 72 8.80 3.15 4.10
N ILE A 73 8.58 4.45 3.90
CA ILE A 73 7.28 5.11 4.06
C ILE A 73 7.00 5.90 2.79
N PHE A 74 5.81 5.72 2.23
CA PHE A 74 5.41 6.43 1.02
C PHE A 74 3.91 6.71 0.99
N HIS A 75 3.53 7.73 0.22
CA HIS A 75 2.16 8.13 0.02
C HIS A 75 1.37 7.08 -0.76
N CYS A 76 0.08 6.91 -0.47
CA CYS A 76 -0.76 5.87 -1.09
C CYS A 76 -0.86 5.95 -2.62
N LEU A 77 -0.65 7.13 -3.21
CA LEU A 77 -0.68 7.33 -4.66
C LEU A 77 0.68 7.10 -5.35
N VAL A 78 1.73 6.73 -4.61
CA VAL A 78 3.01 6.39 -5.24
C VAL A 78 2.87 5.10 -6.01
N LEU A 79 3.16 5.14 -7.31
CA LEU A 79 3.19 3.95 -8.15
C LEU A 79 4.36 3.07 -7.73
N HIS A 80 4.05 1.81 -7.48
CA HIS A 80 5.02 0.84 -7.01
C HIS A 80 4.72 -0.55 -7.55
N LYS A 81 5.76 -1.34 -7.66
CA LYS A 81 5.66 -2.74 -8.06
C LYS A 81 6.70 -3.58 -7.32
N SER A 82 6.57 -4.89 -7.40
CA SER A 82 7.65 -5.82 -7.08
C SER A 82 7.75 -6.88 -8.17
N ASN A 83 8.96 -7.31 -8.46
CA ASN A 83 9.20 -8.41 -9.37
C ASN A 83 9.11 -9.75 -8.63
N PRO A 84 8.89 -10.87 -9.33
CA PRO A 84 8.93 -12.19 -8.73
C PRO A 84 10.28 -12.47 -8.05
N ASN A 85 10.24 -13.17 -6.92
CA ASN A 85 11.45 -13.67 -6.28
C ASN A 85 12.03 -14.82 -7.12
N ARG A 86 13.24 -14.63 -7.66
CA ARG A 86 13.95 -15.61 -8.48
C ARG A 86 14.99 -16.41 -7.70
N THR A 87 15.02 -16.25 -6.37
CA THR A 87 15.96 -16.91 -5.48
C THR A 87 15.28 -17.95 -4.59
N LYS A 88 16.05 -18.71 -3.85
CA LYS A 88 15.54 -19.63 -2.82
C LYS A 88 15.42 -18.97 -1.44
N LYS A 89 15.78 -17.68 -1.30
CA LYS A 89 15.72 -16.93 -0.05
C LYS A 89 14.33 -16.34 0.14
N TYR A 90 13.89 -16.20 1.37
CA TYR A 90 12.67 -15.51 1.70
C TYR A 90 12.82 -14.00 1.44
N ARG A 91 11.69 -13.35 1.13
CA ARG A 91 11.51 -11.92 1.06
C ARG A 91 10.16 -11.60 1.68
N ARG A 92 10.13 -11.46 2.99
CA ARG A 92 8.93 -11.19 3.75
C ARG A 92 8.88 -9.71 4.13
N TYR A 93 7.72 -9.09 3.95
CA TYR A 93 7.46 -7.71 4.31
C TYR A 93 6.25 -7.61 5.21
N LEU A 94 6.30 -6.68 6.15
CA LEU A 94 5.14 -6.20 6.87
C LEU A 94 4.66 -4.91 6.22
N PHE A 95 3.42 -4.92 5.74
CA PHE A 95 2.75 -3.74 5.20
C PHE A 95 1.80 -3.18 6.25
N LEU A 96 1.98 -1.93 6.61
CA LEU A 96 1.03 -1.18 7.44
C LEU A 96 0.58 0.06 6.69
N ARG A 97 -0.70 0.40 6.83
CA ARG A 97 -1.28 1.60 6.26
C ARG A 97 -1.82 2.47 7.38
N TYR A 98 -1.47 3.76 7.34
CA TYR A 98 -1.94 4.75 8.27
C TYR A 98 -2.78 5.77 7.51
N ALA A 99 -3.94 6.07 8.03
CA ALA A 99 -4.87 7.03 7.46
C ALA A 99 -5.34 7.99 8.54
N ASP A 100 -5.94 9.09 8.13
CA ASP A 100 -6.68 9.97 9.02
C ASP A 100 -7.79 9.16 9.75
N ALA A 101 -8.07 9.50 11.01
CA ALA A 101 -9.08 8.83 11.82
C ALA A 101 -10.49 8.88 11.18
N ASP A 102 -10.77 9.91 10.40
CA ASP A 102 -12.01 10.10 9.64
C ASP A 102 -11.86 9.77 8.14
N ALA A 103 -10.86 8.98 7.77
CA ALA A 103 -10.68 8.53 6.39
C ALA A 103 -11.86 7.67 5.92
N VAL A 104 -12.24 7.88 4.66
CA VAL A 104 -13.31 7.12 4.00
C VAL A 104 -12.78 6.34 2.80
N GLU A 105 -13.43 5.22 2.51
CA GLU A 105 -13.12 4.40 1.33
C GLU A 105 -13.87 4.94 0.11
N VAL A 106 -13.13 5.57 -0.80
CA VAL A 106 -13.71 6.20 -2.01
C VAL A 106 -14.52 5.20 -2.84
N TYR A 107 -14.01 3.97 -2.96
CA TYR A 107 -14.62 2.91 -3.77
C TYR A 107 -15.72 2.12 -3.06
N ASN A 108 -15.96 2.38 -1.77
CA ASN A 108 -16.95 1.69 -0.96
C ASN A 108 -18.01 2.68 -0.46
N HIS A 109 -18.63 3.43 -1.39
CA HIS A 109 -19.68 4.41 -1.09
C HIS A 109 -19.31 5.41 0.03
N ARG A 110 -18.02 5.75 0.14
CA ARG A 110 -17.46 6.64 1.16
C ARG A 110 -17.74 6.19 2.61
N LYS A 111 -17.83 4.88 2.84
CA LYS A 111 -17.90 4.34 4.19
C LYS A 111 -16.62 4.64 4.96
N PRO A 112 -16.69 4.81 6.29
CA PRO A 112 -15.49 5.00 7.11
C PRO A 112 -14.55 3.82 6.97
N ARG A 113 -13.26 4.10 6.93
CA ARG A 113 -12.23 3.08 6.88
C ARG A 113 -12.04 2.49 8.26
N LEU A 114 -12.39 1.22 8.42
CA LEU A 114 -12.23 0.52 9.69
C LEU A 114 -10.74 0.24 9.98
N GLY A 115 -10.33 0.46 11.22
CA GLY A 115 -8.97 0.24 11.67
C GLY A 115 -8.78 0.65 13.13
N LYS A 116 -7.62 0.30 13.68
CA LYS A 116 -7.26 0.70 15.04
C LYS A 116 -6.94 2.19 15.10
N LEU A 117 -7.58 2.91 16.03
CA LEU A 117 -7.19 4.27 16.38
C LEU A 117 -5.86 4.24 17.15
N LEU A 118 -4.82 4.84 16.58
CA LEU A 118 -3.52 4.96 17.23
C LEU A 118 -3.40 6.25 18.02
N ASN A 119 -4.08 7.30 17.54
CA ASN A 119 -4.09 8.61 18.16
C ASN A 119 -5.33 9.41 17.71
N GLY A 120 -5.82 10.31 18.55
CA GLY A 120 -6.96 11.17 18.24
C GLY A 120 -8.32 10.50 18.44
N THR A 121 -9.33 11.09 17.83
CA THR A 121 -10.72 10.64 17.87
C THR A 121 -11.30 10.61 16.46
N THR A 122 -12.38 9.88 16.27
CA THR A 122 -13.13 9.82 15.01
C THR A 122 -14.57 10.28 15.22
N SER A 123 -15.14 10.88 14.19
CA SER A 123 -16.57 11.22 14.12
C SER A 123 -17.46 10.03 13.78
N TYR A 124 -16.88 8.89 13.35
CA TYR A 124 -17.59 7.71 12.93
C TYR A 124 -17.76 6.69 14.04
N GLN A 125 -19.03 6.41 14.40
CA GLN A 125 -19.34 5.43 15.44
C GLN A 125 -18.88 4.01 15.04
N GLU A 126 -18.97 3.67 13.76
CA GLU A 126 -18.57 2.35 13.24
C GLU A 126 -17.08 2.06 13.48
N VAL A 127 -16.22 3.07 13.43
CA VAL A 127 -14.78 2.91 13.74
C VAL A 127 -14.57 2.67 15.23
N ASN A 128 -15.30 3.41 16.09
CA ASN A 128 -15.23 3.24 17.52
C ASN A 128 -15.74 1.85 17.97
N ASP A 129 -16.77 1.34 17.30
CA ASP A 129 -17.32 0.02 17.60
C ASP A 129 -16.39 -1.09 17.13
N PHE A 130 -15.82 -0.96 15.94
CA PHE A 130 -14.81 -1.90 15.44
C PHE A 130 -13.60 -1.99 16.36
N GLU A 131 -13.14 -0.87 16.94
CA GLU A 131 -12.00 -0.88 17.85
C GLU A 131 -12.31 -1.67 19.14
N LYS A 132 -13.53 -1.60 19.66
CA LYS A 132 -13.96 -2.38 20.81
C LYS A 132 -13.99 -3.89 20.55
N GLU A 133 -14.23 -4.30 19.30
CA GLU A 133 -14.22 -5.71 18.92
C GLU A 133 -12.81 -6.29 18.76
N LEU A 134 -11.77 -5.45 18.66
CA LEU A 134 -10.38 -5.89 18.52
C LEU A 134 -9.73 -6.32 19.83
N PHE A 135 -10.34 -6.00 20.98
CA PHE A 135 -9.85 -6.24 22.35
C PHE A 135 -10.96 -6.70 23.27
#